data_aa38701ce2e01c7e9a8665888bc18fd2
#
_entry.id   aa38701ce2e01c7e9a8665888bc18fd2
#
_cell.length_a   1.000
_cell.length_b   1.000
_cell.length_c   1.000
_cell.angle_alpha   90.00
_cell.angle_beta   90.00
_cell.angle_gamma   90.00
#
_symmetry.space_group_name_H-M   'P 1'
#
loop_
_entity.id
_entity.type
_entity.pdbx_description
1 polymer ?
#
loop_
_entity_poly.entity_id
_entity_poly.type
_entity_poly.pdbx_seq_one_letter_code
_entity_poly.pdbx_strand_id
1 'polypeptide(L)'
;KIATKEIIDEVFASVNDREKLIRTLSLAKSAIRHNMADDLPKMETKTLIIWGRQDVVTPPNVGDDFHSLLPNSDLIWIDKCGHAPMMEHPNKFNKILQNWLDIRKL
;
A
#
# COMPACT_ATOMS: atom_id res chain seq x y z
N LYS A 1 -0.16 -17.97 -10.18
CA LYS A 1 1.06 -17.40 -9.59
C LYS A 1 1.33 -16.02 -10.15
N ILE A 2 1.55 -15.09 -9.24
CA ILE A 2 1.82 -13.70 -9.60
C ILE A 2 3.31 -13.48 -9.82
N ALA A 3 4.17 -14.16 -9.06
CA ALA A 3 5.61 -13.96 -9.15
C ALA A 3 6.20 -14.85 -10.24
N THR A 4 6.64 -14.24 -11.33
CA THR A 4 7.44 -14.91 -12.36
C THR A 4 8.92 -14.75 -12.03
N LYS A 5 9.78 -15.57 -12.65
CA LYS A 5 11.22 -15.45 -12.50
C LYS A 5 11.71 -14.05 -12.90
N GLU A 6 11.16 -13.47 -13.95
CA GLU A 6 11.52 -12.14 -14.43
C GLU A 6 11.21 -11.06 -13.39
N ILE A 7 10.03 -11.11 -12.79
CA ILE A 7 9.64 -10.18 -11.73
C ILE A 7 10.51 -10.35 -10.51
N ILE A 8 10.80 -11.59 -10.11
CA ILE A 8 11.68 -11.87 -8.98
C ILE A 8 13.07 -11.32 -9.23
N ASP A 9 13.62 -11.52 -10.43
CA ASP A 9 14.94 -11.02 -10.79
C ASP A 9 14.98 -9.50 -10.79
N GLU A 10 13.96 -8.82 -11.29
CA GLU A 10 13.86 -7.36 -11.27
C GLU A 10 13.81 -6.82 -9.85
N VAL A 11 12.97 -7.40 -9.01
CA VAL A 11 12.84 -6.98 -7.61
C VAL A 11 14.15 -7.21 -6.88
N PHE A 12 14.78 -8.37 -7.07
CA PHE A 12 16.03 -8.72 -6.46
C PHE A 12 17.14 -7.74 -6.87
N ALA A 13 17.23 -7.43 -8.16
CA ALA A 13 18.21 -6.47 -8.68
C ALA A 13 17.98 -5.07 -8.08
N SER A 14 16.73 -4.63 -7.99
CA SER A 14 16.38 -3.32 -7.42
C SER A 14 16.73 -3.24 -5.93
N VAL A 15 16.45 -4.29 -5.17
CA VAL A 15 16.74 -4.34 -3.73
C VAL A 15 18.25 -4.38 -3.46
N ASN A 16 19.02 -5.03 -4.33
CA ASN A 16 20.48 -5.14 -4.18
C ASN A 16 21.23 -3.89 -4.66
N ASP A 17 20.58 -3.00 -5.40
CA ASP A 17 21.16 -1.71 -5.74
C ASP A 17 20.87 -0.71 -4.63
N ARG A 18 21.87 -0.50 -3.77
CA ARG A 18 21.75 0.37 -2.61
C ARG A 18 21.36 1.81 -2.97
N GLU A 19 21.99 2.37 -3.99
CA GLU A 19 21.70 3.74 -4.44
C GLU A 19 20.28 3.87 -4.97
N LYS A 20 19.86 2.90 -5.77
CA LYS A 20 18.53 2.88 -6.36
C LYS A 20 17.45 2.72 -5.28
N LEU A 21 17.69 1.85 -4.30
CA LEU A 21 16.81 1.66 -3.16
C LEU A 21 16.69 2.93 -2.33
N ILE A 22 17.80 3.57 -2.00
CA ILE A 22 17.83 4.82 -1.22
C ILE A 22 17.07 5.92 -1.97
N ARG A 23 17.30 6.07 -3.27
CA ARG A 23 16.59 7.07 -4.08
C ARG A 23 15.10 6.81 -4.13
N THR A 24 14.70 5.57 -4.29
CA THR A 24 13.28 5.19 -4.32
C THR A 24 12.62 5.49 -2.98
N LEU A 25 13.25 5.12 -1.88
CA LEU A 25 12.74 5.40 -0.54
C LEU A 25 12.68 6.90 -0.25
N SER A 26 13.70 7.64 -0.66
CA SER A 26 13.73 9.10 -0.49
C SER A 26 12.64 9.79 -1.29
N LEU A 27 12.41 9.36 -2.52
CA LEU A 27 11.35 9.88 -3.37
C LEU A 27 9.97 9.59 -2.77
N ALA A 28 9.75 8.37 -2.30
CA ALA A 28 8.51 7.99 -1.64
C ALA A 28 8.25 8.81 -0.38
N LYS A 29 9.27 8.97 0.47
CA LYS A 29 9.18 9.80 1.67
C LYS A 29 8.92 11.26 1.35
N SER A 30 9.57 11.79 0.32
CA SER A 30 9.37 13.16 -0.13
C SER A 30 7.95 13.38 -0.64
N ALA A 31 7.42 12.47 -1.43
CA ALA A 31 6.06 12.54 -1.92
C ALA A 31 5.04 12.53 -0.77
N ILE A 32 5.26 11.68 0.23
CA ILE A 32 4.40 11.62 1.41
C ILE A 32 4.47 12.91 2.23
N ARG A 33 5.65 13.49 2.39
CA ARG A 33 5.84 14.68 3.23
C ARG A 33 5.35 15.98 2.62
N HIS A 34 5.59 16.18 1.31
CA HIS A 34 5.48 17.53 0.73
C HIS A 34 4.08 17.95 0.36
N ASN A 35 3.25 17.07 -0.15
CA ASN A 35 1.97 17.50 -0.70
C ASN A 35 0.77 16.70 -0.20
N MET A 36 0.97 15.47 0.22
CA MET A 36 -0.16 14.58 0.49
C MET A 36 -0.92 14.95 1.75
N ALA A 37 -0.24 15.40 2.81
CA ALA A 37 -0.89 15.78 4.06
C ALA A 37 -1.86 16.94 3.90
N ASP A 38 -1.59 17.86 2.97
CA ASP A 38 -2.46 18.99 2.69
C ASP A 38 -3.55 18.67 1.67
N ASP A 39 -3.25 17.78 0.72
CA ASP A 39 -4.16 17.44 -0.38
C ASP A 39 -5.16 16.33 -0.04
N LEU A 40 -4.73 15.33 0.73
CA LEU A 40 -5.57 14.18 1.07
C LEU A 40 -6.89 14.56 1.75
N PRO A 41 -6.93 15.52 2.70
CA PRO A 41 -8.20 15.92 3.31
C PRO A 41 -9.22 16.53 2.34
N LYS A 42 -8.75 16.99 1.20
CA LYS A 42 -9.60 17.58 0.14
C LYS A 42 -10.14 16.55 -0.83
N MET A 43 -9.66 15.32 -0.75
CA MET A 43 -10.06 14.24 -1.65
C MET A 43 -11.28 13.52 -1.10
N GLU A 44 -12.40 13.67 -1.78
CA GLU A 44 -13.67 13.05 -1.37
C GLU A 44 -13.90 11.68 -2.01
N THR A 45 -12.99 11.24 -2.86
CA THR A 45 -13.06 9.95 -3.54
C THR A 45 -13.13 8.81 -2.53
N LYS A 46 -14.08 7.90 -2.71
CA LYS A 46 -14.17 6.69 -1.89
C LYS A 46 -12.92 5.85 -2.08
N THR A 47 -12.25 5.55 -0.99
CA THR A 47 -10.93 4.91 -1.00
C THR A 47 -10.91 3.72 -0.06
N LEU A 48 -10.40 2.60 -0.56
CA LEU A 48 -10.10 1.44 0.25
C LEU A 48 -8.59 1.37 0.49
N ILE A 49 -8.21 1.31 1.75
CA ILE A 49 -6.83 1.14 2.17
C ILE A 49 -6.67 -0.28 2.72
N ILE A 50 -5.81 -1.06 2.09
CA ILE A 50 -5.48 -2.41 2.57
C ILE A 50 -4.02 -2.40 2.98
N TRP A 51 -3.76 -2.74 4.24
CA TRP A 51 -2.43 -2.65 4.82
C TRP A 51 -2.03 -3.93 5.54
N GLY A 52 -0.79 -4.35 5.34
CA GLY A 52 -0.22 -5.46 6.09
C GLY A 52 0.22 -5.02 7.48
N ARG A 53 -0.20 -5.73 8.52
CA ARG A 53 0.17 -5.37 9.89
C ARG A 53 1.66 -5.47 10.16
N GLN A 54 2.37 -6.32 9.42
CA GLN A 54 3.81 -6.55 9.55
C GLN A 54 4.62 -5.85 8.47
N ASP A 55 4.09 -4.79 7.88
CA ASP A 55 4.80 -4.01 6.88
C ASP A 55 5.95 -3.24 7.53
N VAL A 56 7.18 -3.60 7.16
CA VAL A 56 8.40 -2.96 7.67
C VAL A 56 8.94 -1.89 6.73
N VAL A 57 8.45 -1.84 5.51
CA VAL A 57 8.86 -0.83 4.52
C VAL A 57 8.08 0.47 4.75
N THR A 58 6.76 0.35 4.82
CA THR A 58 5.89 1.44 5.22
C THR A 58 5.12 0.97 6.47
N PRO A 59 5.52 1.42 7.65
CA PRO A 59 4.96 0.91 8.91
C PRO A 59 3.45 1.12 9.03
N PRO A 60 2.76 0.30 9.84
CA PRO A 60 1.31 0.39 10.00
C PRO A 60 0.77 1.76 10.39
N ASN A 61 1.54 2.55 11.14
CA ASN A 61 1.13 3.92 11.47
C ASN A 61 0.93 4.80 10.24
N VAL A 62 1.60 4.51 9.12
CA VAL A 62 1.40 5.23 7.86
C VAL A 62 0.01 4.92 7.30
N GLY A 63 -0.44 3.67 7.39
CA GLY A 63 -1.79 3.29 7.01
C GLY A 63 -2.85 4.02 7.82
N ASP A 64 -2.64 4.12 9.14
CA ASP A 64 -3.52 4.90 10.02
C ASP A 64 -3.55 6.37 9.63
N ASP A 65 -2.39 6.95 9.28
CA ASP A 65 -2.30 8.35 8.86
C ASP A 65 -3.08 8.60 7.57
N PHE A 66 -2.95 7.74 6.57
CA PHE A 66 -3.73 7.83 5.34
C PHE A 66 -5.23 7.78 5.63
N HIS A 67 -5.64 6.86 6.48
CA HIS A 67 -7.04 6.72 6.84
C HIS A 67 -7.59 7.95 7.55
N SER A 68 -6.81 8.54 8.44
CA SER A 68 -7.22 9.74 9.16
C SER A 68 -7.29 10.98 8.26
N LEU A 69 -6.47 11.05 7.21
CA LEU A 69 -6.42 12.18 6.29
C LEU A 69 -7.46 12.09 5.17
N LEU A 70 -7.80 10.88 4.73
CA LEU A 70 -8.79 10.66 3.67
C LEU A 70 -10.20 10.58 4.24
N PRO A 71 -11.07 11.57 3.96
CA PRO A 71 -12.39 11.65 4.62
C PRO A 71 -13.33 10.49 4.28
N ASN A 72 -13.22 9.92 3.08
CA ASN A 72 -14.08 8.82 2.63
C ASN A 72 -13.28 7.53 2.44
N SER A 73 -12.49 7.16 3.44
CA SER A 73 -11.67 5.96 3.36
C SER A 73 -12.08 4.90 4.37
N ASP A 74 -11.85 3.65 3.99
CA ASP A 74 -11.92 2.50 4.88
C ASP A 74 -10.55 1.87 4.95
N LEU A 75 -10.13 1.46 6.13
CA LEU A 75 -8.87 0.80 6.36
C LEU A 75 -9.10 -0.63 6.81
N ILE A 76 -8.53 -1.58 6.08
CA ILE A 76 -8.62 -3.00 6.40
C ILE A 76 -7.21 -3.56 6.54
N TRP A 77 -6.95 -4.23 7.65
CA TRP A 77 -5.68 -4.84 7.96
C TRP A 77 -5.65 -6.31 7.54
N ILE A 78 -4.49 -6.75 7.06
CA ILE A 78 -4.22 -8.17 6.82
C ILE A 78 -3.10 -8.61 7.78
N ASP A 79 -3.40 -9.59 8.61
CA ASP A 79 -2.42 -10.16 9.55
C ASP A 79 -1.43 -11.04 8.81
N LYS A 80 -0.23 -11.18 9.38
CA LYS A 80 0.88 -11.96 8.81
C LYS A 80 1.17 -11.55 7.36
N CYS A 81 1.15 -10.25 7.12
CA CYS A 81 1.30 -9.67 5.81
C CYS A 81 2.24 -8.47 5.88
N GLY A 82 3.15 -8.39 4.92
CA GLY A 82 4.07 -7.28 4.77
C GLY A 82 3.58 -6.22 3.78
N HIS A 83 4.49 -5.75 2.95
CA HIS A 83 4.27 -4.59 2.10
C HIS A 83 3.40 -4.84 0.87
N ALA A 84 3.29 -6.06 0.40
CA ALA A 84 2.57 -6.37 -0.83
C ALA A 84 1.41 -7.35 -0.60
N PRO A 85 0.31 -6.90 0.04
CA PRO A 85 -0.83 -7.77 0.35
C PRO A 85 -1.41 -8.50 -0.86
N MET A 86 -1.44 -7.83 -2.01
CA MET A 86 -1.97 -8.41 -3.25
C MET A 86 -1.11 -9.58 -3.74
N MET A 87 0.16 -9.64 -3.34
CA MET A 87 1.08 -10.73 -3.71
C MET A 87 1.21 -11.78 -2.62
N GLU A 88 1.20 -11.37 -1.36
CA GLU A 88 1.38 -12.27 -0.22
C GLU A 88 0.11 -13.03 0.12
N HIS A 89 -1.05 -12.39 -0.01
CA HIS A 89 -2.36 -12.99 0.29
C HIS A 89 -3.36 -12.65 -0.82
N PRO A 90 -3.16 -13.14 -2.04
CA PRO A 90 -3.98 -12.72 -3.19
C PRO A 90 -5.47 -13.04 -3.03
N ASN A 91 -5.81 -14.21 -2.49
CA ASN A 91 -7.20 -14.61 -2.33
C ASN A 91 -7.91 -13.73 -1.30
N LYS A 92 -7.24 -13.46 -0.18
CA LYS A 92 -7.77 -12.60 0.87
C LYS A 92 -7.89 -11.15 0.38
N PHE A 93 -6.88 -10.66 -0.30
CA PHE A 93 -6.89 -9.33 -0.89
C PHE A 93 -8.05 -9.17 -1.87
N ASN A 94 -8.22 -10.10 -2.79
CA ASN A 94 -9.28 -10.05 -3.80
C ASN A 94 -10.67 -10.12 -3.16
N LYS A 95 -10.84 -10.93 -2.13
CA LYS A 95 -12.10 -11.04 -1.41
C LYS A 95 -12.46 -9.76 -0.69
N ILE A 96 -11.50 -9.12 -0.03
CA ILE A 96 -11.69 -7.84 0.63
C ILE A 96 -12.11 -6.77 -0.38
N LEU A 97 -11.40 -6.70 -1.49
CA LEU A 97 -11.68 -5.73 -2.55
C LEU A 97 -13.07 -5.95 -3.15
N GLN A 98 -13.41 -7.20 -3.48
CA GLN A 98 -14.71 -7.53 -4.06
C GLN A 98 -15.86 -7.20 -3.10
N ASN A 99 -15.75 -7.56 -1.84
CA ASN A 99 -16.75 -7.25 -0.83
C ASN A 99 -16.94 -5.75 -0.66
N TRP A 100 -15.84 -5.01 -0.65
CA TRP A 100 -15.90 -3.56 -0.52
C TRP A 100 -16.60 -2.91 -1.71
N LEU A 101 -16.28 -3.35 -2.92
CA LEU A 101 -16.93 -2.86 -4.14
C LEU A 101 -18.43 -3.20 -4.15
N ASP A 102 -18.81 -4.41 -3.75
CA ASP A 102 -20.20 -4.87 -3.72
C ASP A 102 -21.04 -4.05 -2.73
N ILE A 103 -20.53 -3.83 -1.54
CA ILE A 103 -21.23 -3.05 -0.50
C ILE A 103 -21.49 -1.62 -0.97
N ARG A 104 -20.53 -1.03 -1.69
CA ARG A 104 -20.64 0.34 -2.18
C ARG A 104 -21.26 0.46 -3.56
N LYS A 105 -21.59 -0.65 -4.18
CA LYS A 105 -22.17 -0.69 -5.53
C LYS A 105 -21.31 0.05 -6.58
N LEU A 106 -20.03 -0.17 -6.46
CA LEU A 106 -19.05 0.42 -7.37
C LEU A 106 -18.63 -0.52 -8.49
#